data_b52ad1b6cb5263893fed55587e94d3d2
#
_entry.id   b52ad1b6cb5263893fed55587e94d3d2
#
_cell.length_a   1.000
_cell.length_b   1.000
_cell.length_c   1.000
_cell.angle_alpha   90.00
_cell.angle_beta   90.00
_cell.angle_gamma   90.00
#
_symmetry.space_group_name_H-M   'P 1'
#
loop_
_entity.id
_entity.type
_entity.pdbx_description
1 polymer ?
#
loop_
_entity_poly.entity_id
_entity_poly.type
_entity_poly.pdbx_seq_one_letter_code
_entity_poly.pdbx_strand_id
1 'polypeptide(L)'
;MSIKQWAPEDRPTERLQRLGAESLTDAELLAILIGSGTQQYSAVDIGNQVMGRFNHNLNTLGKARFDEILNIEGVGTQTACKILAAVELGKRRQIATPELHPEMSTATRIYNHMLPKMQDLATEEFHILLINQNFRLIKSERISQGGITEVSADIRIMIREAVLNNATIMAVCHNHPSGSIRPSRIDDTLTQSVKKACEVMRIHFLDHVIVTDGAYYSYHEEGKI
;
A
#
# COMPACT_ATOMS: atom_id res chain seq x y z
N MET A 1 -35.30 -13.77 13.14
CA MET A 1 -35.68 -13.02 11.92
C MET A 1 -34.49 -13.05 10.97
N SER A 2 -34.68 -13.40 9.69
CA SER A 2 -33.52 -13.47 8.74
C SER A 2 -32.97 -12.07 8.47
N ILE A 3 -31.64 -11.93 8.42
CA ILE A 3 -30.97 -10.66 8.06
C ILE A 3 -31.44 -10.13 6.70
N LYS A 4 -31.90 -10.99 5.79
CA LYS A 4 -32.47 -10.59 4.48
C LYS A 4 -33.76 -9.75 4.61
N GLN A 5 -34.43 -9.79 5.78
CA GLN A 5 -35.61 -8.99 6.05
C GLN A 5 -35.30 -7.63 6.69
N TRP A 6 -34.05 -7.37 7.03
CA TRP A 6 -33.59 -6.07 7.53
C TRP A 6 -33.53 -5.06 6.38
N ALA A 7 -33.66 -3.78 6.71
CA ALA A 7 -33.38 -2.74 5.75
C ALA A 7 -31.95 -2.91 5.18
N PRO A 8 -31.72 -2.71 3.89
CA PRO A 8 -30.40 -2.92 3.29
C PRO A 8 -29.28 -2.19 4.04
N GLU A 9 -29.54 -0.97 4.49
CA GLU A 9 -28.60 -0.14 5.24
C GLU A 9 -28.20 -0.71 6.61
N ASP A 10 -29.00 -1.61 7.19
CA ASP A 10 -28.75 -2.23 8.51
C ASP A 10 -28.04 -3.58 8.40
N ARG A 11 -27.93 -4.14 7.20
CA ARG A 11 -27.27 -5.44 7.01
C ARG A 11 -25.77 -5.30 7.18
N PRO A 12 -25.10 -6.21 7.93
CA PRO A 12 -23.66 -6.11 8.22
C PRO A 12 -22.77 -5.99 6.97
N THR A 13 -23.08 -6.74 5.90
CA THR A 13 -22.29 -6.69 4.66
C THR A 13 -22.38 -5.34 3.97
N GLU A 14 -23.58 -4.80 3.85
CA GLU A 14 -23.85 -3.49 3.24
C GLU A 14 -23.30 -2.34 4.09
N ARG A 15 -23.38 -2.47 5.43
CA ARG A 15 -22.76 -1.50 6.35
C ARG A 15 -21.24 -1.52 6.24
N LEU A 16 -20.62 -2.69 6.15
CA LEU A 16 -19.17 -2.81 5.94
C LEU A 16 -18.74 -2.11 4.65
N GLN A 17 -19.47 -2.32 3.55
CA GLN A 17 -19.15 -1.70 2.25
C GLN A 17 -19.30 -0.18 2.26
N ARG A 18 -20.31 0.34 2.96
CA ARG A 18 -20.63 1.77 2.95
C ARG A 18 -19.87 2.57 4.01
N LEU A 19 -19.67 2.00 5.20
CA LEU A 19 -19.19 2.72 6.38
C LEU A 19 -17.85 2.20 6.91
N GLY A 20 -17.32 1.11 6.36
CA GLY A 20 -16.11 0.47 6.85
C GLY A 20 -16.36 -0.53 8.00
N ALA A 21 -15.34 -1.34 8.29
CA ALA A 21 -15.43 -2.40 9.30
C ALA A 21 -15.57 -1.86 10.73
N GLU A 22 -15.05 -0.67 10.99
CA GLU A 22 -15.11 0.03 12.28
C GLU A 22 -16.52 0.37 12.72
N SER A 23 -17.50 0.39 11.80
CA SER A 23 -18.90 0.64 12.10
C SER A 23 -19.64 -0.60 12.62
N LEU A 24 -19.02 -1.77 12.58
CA LEU A 24 -19.63 -3.05 12.96
C LEU A 24 -19.16 -3.50 14.33
N THR A 25 -20.06 -4.15 15.07
CA THR A 25 -19.74 -4.87 16.30
C THR A 25 -19.00 -6.18 15.97
N ASP A 26 -18.31 -6.76 16.96
CA ASP A 26 -17.64 -8.06 16.81
C ASP A 26 -18.62 -9.17 16.36
N ALA A 27 -19.85 -9.15 16.87
CA ALA A 27 -20.90 -10.10 16.48
C ALA A 27 -21.34 -9.92 15.02
N GLU A 28 -21.40 -8.69 14.51
CA GLU A 28 -21.73 -8.39 13.12
C GLU A 28 -20.57 -8.77 12.18
N LEU A 29 -19.33 -8.58 12.59
CA LEU A 29 -18.16 -9.07 11.85
C LEU A 29 -18.16 -10.60 11.77
N LEU A 30 -18.46 -11.28 12.88
CA LEU A 30 -18.64 -12.73 12.89
C LEU A 30 -19.80 -13.16 12.00
N ALA A 31 -20.92 -12.42 11.99
CA ALA A 31 -22.08 -12.72 11.13
C ALA A 31 -21.73 -12.72 9.64
N ILE A 32 -20.81 -11.85 9.20
CA ILE A 32 -20.30 -11.85 7.82
C ILE A 32 -19.52 -13.14 7.52
N LEU A 33 -18.67 -13.61 8.46
CA LEU A 33 -17.93 -14.88 8.32
C LEU A 33 -18.86 -16.10 8.33
N ILE A 34 -19.92 -16.08 9.16
CA ILE A 34 -20.94 -17.10 9.25
C ILE A 34 -21.73 -17.17 7.93
N GLY A 35 -22.10 -16.02 7.39
CA GLY A 35 -22.77 -15.85 6.09
C GLY A 35 -24.28 -16.05 6.14
N SER A 36 -24.78 -17.12 6.75
CA SER A 36 -26.21 -17.40 6.85
C SER A 36 -26.57 -17.94 8.23
N GLY A 37 -27.75 -17.57 8.71
CA GLY A 37 -28.30 -18.13 9.92
C GLY A 37 -28.94 -19.51 9.71
N THR A 38 -29.59 -19.99 10.76
CA THR A 38 -30.45 -21.18 10.78
C THR A 38 -31.92 -20.75 10.66
N GLN A 39 -32.84 -21.71 10.78
CA GLN A 39 -34.29 -21.38 10.88
C GLN A 39 -34.62 -20.59 12.16
N GLN A 40 -33.87 -20.81 13.24
CA GLN A 40 -34.13 -20.21 14.56
C GLN A 40 -33.33 -18.93 14.80
N TYR A 41 -32.07 -18.86 14.32
CA TYR A 41 -31.14 -17.78 14.61
C TYR A 41 -30.66 -17.12 13.33
N SER A 42 -30.59 -15.79 13.33
CA SER A 42 -29.88 -15.03 12.29
C SER A 42 -28.37 -15.22 12.43
N ALA A 43 -27.60 -14.87 11.40
CA ALA A 43 -26.15 -14.93 11.50
C ALA A 43 -25.60 -13.99 12.60
N VAL A 44 -26.30 -12.86 12.88
CA VAL A 44 -25.91 -11.95 13.97
C VAL A 44 -26.22 -12.58 15.33
N ASP A 45 -27.33 -13.30 15.47
CA ASP A 45 -27.66 -14.02 16.71
C ASP A 45 -26.59 -15.10 17.00
N ILE A 46 -26.15 -15.83 15.96
CA ILE A 46 -25.07 -16.81 16.09
C ILE A 46 -23.76 -16.11 16.45
N GLY A 47 -23.45 -14.96 15.83
CA GLY A 47 -22.29 -14.13 16.17
C GLY A 47 -22.32 -13.69 17.65
N ASN A 48 -23.46 -13.27 18.16
CA ASN A 48 -23.65 -12.95 19.58
C ASN A 48 -23.45 -14.17 20.49
N GLN A 49 -23.95 -15.35 20.11
CA GLN A 49 -23.72 -16.58 20.86
C GLN A 49 -22.25 -16.96 20.90
N VAL A 50 -21.52 -16.80 19.78
CA VAL A 50 -20.06 -17.00 19.75
C VAL A 50 -19.39 -16.03 20.72
N MET A 51 -19.65 -14.74 20.63
CA MET A 51 -19.08 -13.74 21.53
C MET A 51 -19.43 -14.00 23.00
N GLY A 52 -20.70 -14.34 23.29
CA GLY A 52 -21.15 -14.69 24.63
C GLY A 52 -20.42 -15.89 25.21
N ARG A 53 -20.17 -16.94 24.42
CA ARG A 53 -19.41 -18.12 24.82
C ARG A 53 -17.98 -17.79 25.28
N PHE A 54 -17.39 -16.75 24.72
CA PHE A 54 -16.04 -16.28 25.01
C PHE A 54 -16.01 -14.95 25.78
N ASN A 55 -17.03 -14.69 26.60
CA ASN A 55 -17.14 -13.55 27.52
C ASN A 55 -17.04 -12.19 26.81
N HIS A 56 -17.51 -12.07 25.58
CA HIS A 56 -17.41 -10.87 24.73
C HIS A 56 -15.96 -10.34 24.61
N ASN A 57 -14.99 -11.25 24.57
CA ASN A 57 -13.58 -10.92 24.54
C ASN A 57 -12.86 -11.67 23.42
N LEU A 58 -12.33 -10.90 22.45
CA LEU A 58 -11.60 -11.44 21.29
C LEU A 58 -10.32 -12.18 21.68
N ASN A 59 -9.64 -11.80 22.78
CA ASN A 59 -8.47 -12.55 23.26
C ASN A 59 -8.87 -13.94 23.78
N THR A 60 -10.05 -14.08 24.37
CA THR A 60 -10.59 -15.37 24.82
C THR A 60 -11.01 -16.20 23.59
N LEU A 61 -11.71 -15.62 22.65
CA LEU A 61 -12.02 -16.26 21.35
C LEU A 61 -10.73 -16.67 20.62
N GLY A 62 -9.67 -15.87 20.74
CA GLY A 62 -8.36 -16.18 20.19
C GLY A 62 -7.70 -17.47 20.70
N LYS A 63 -8.17 -17.99 21.85
CA LYS A 63 -7.68 -19.25 22.46
C LYS A 63 -8.63 -20.41 22.23
N ALA A 64 -9.75 -20.19 21.55
CA ALA A 64 -10.77 -21.20 21.33
C ALA A 64 -10.25 -22.38 20.52
N ARG A 65 -10.68 -23.58 20.91
CA ARG A 65 -10.44 -24.78 20.13
C ARG A 65 -11.59 -25.04 19.17
N PHE A 66 -11.32 -25.82 18.14
CA PHE A 66 -12.31 -26.14 17.11
C PHE A 66 -13.61 -26.71 17.67
N ASP A 67 -13.49 -27.68 18.59
CA ASP A 67 -14.62 -28.34 19.25
C ASP A 67 -15.47 -27.36 20.09
N GLU A 68 -14.86 -26.37 20.74
CA GLU A 68 -15.57 -25.34 21.52
C GLU A 68 -16.43 -24.45 20.66
N ILE A 69 -15.96 -24.10 19.45
CA ILE A 69 -16.73 -23.29 18.49
C ILE A 69 -17.80 -24.17 17.80
N LEU A 70 -17.47 -25.39 17.43
CA LEU A 70 -18.37 -26.32 16.76
C LEU A 70 -19.60 -26.66 17.62
N ASN A 71 -19.46 -26.67 18.96
CA ASN A 71 -20.54 -26.94 19.90
C ASN A 71 -21.51 -25.76 20.10
N ILE A 72 -21.32 -24.62 19.41
CA ILE A 72 -22.25 -23.50 19.45
C ILE A 72 -23.38 -23.76 18.44
N GLU A 73 -24.62 -23.59 18.89
CA GLU A 73 -25.78 -23.84 18.06
C GLU A 73 -25.77 -22.95 16.79
N GLY A 74 -26.00 -23.56 15.65
CA GLY A 74 -25.93 -22.89 14.35
C GLY A 74 -24.53 -22.75 13.74
N VAL A 75 -23.50 -23.24 14.43
CA VAL A 75 -22.14 -23.27 13.90
C VAL A 75 -21.82 -24.67 13.33
N GLY A 76 -21.67 -24.75 12.02
CA GLY A 76 -21.19 -25.95 11.35
C GLY A 76 -19.65 -25.94 11.17
N THR A 77 -19.10 -27.07 10.71
CA THR A 77 -17.66 -27.24 10.46
C THR A 77 -17.06 -26.12 9.64
N GLN A 78 -17.68 -25.71 8.53
CA GLN A 78 -17.20 -24.66 7.66
C GLN A 78 -17.14 -23.30 8.39
N THR A 79 -18.16 -23.00 9.18
CA THR A 79 -18.24 -21.75 9.95
C THR A 79 -17.16 -21.72 11.04
N ALA A 80 -16.98 -22.83 11.79
CA ALA A 80 -15.92 -22.94 12.77
C ALA A 80 -14.52 -22.73 12.15
N CYS A 81 -14.26 -23.34 11.00
CA CYS A 81 -13.02 -23.12 10.27
C CYS A 81 -12.81 -21.66 9.86
N LYS A 82 -13.84 -20.97 9.34
CA LYS A 82 -13.73 -19.55 8.96
C LYS A 82 -13.40 -18.65 10.16
N ILE A 83 -14.08 -18.88 11.29
CA ILE A 83 -13.84 -18.11 12.53
C ILE A 83 -12.40 -18.32 13.00
N LEU A 84 -11.92 -19.56 13.10
CA LEU A 84 -10.56 -19.86 13.52
C LEU A 84 -9.51 -19.32 12.55
N ALA A 85 -9.75 -19.40 11.25
CA ALA A 85 -8.88 -18.82 10.24
C ALA A 85 -8.78 -17.28 10.37
N ALA A 86 -9.90 -16.59 10.61
CA ALA A 86 -9.91 -15.15 10.83
C ALA A 86 -9.14 -14.76 12.11
N VAL A 87 -9.33 -15.52 13.19
CA VAL A 87 -8.58 -15.35 14.45
C VAL A 87 -7.08 -15.53 14.23
N GLU A 88 -6.69 -16.58 13.52
CA GLU A 88 -5.27 -16.86 13.21
C GLU A 88 -4.65 -15.75 12.34
N LEU A 89 -5.37 -15.25 11.34
CA LEU A 89 -4.91 -14.12 10.53
C LEU A 89 -4.70 -12.86 11.39
N GLY A 90 -5.60 -12.61 12.35
CA GLY A 90 -5.44 -11.54 13.33
C GLY A 90 -4.17 -11.67 14.17
N LYS A 91 -3.86 -12.87 14.66
CA LYS A 91 -2.61 -13.16 15.38
C LYS A 91 -1.39 -12.94 14.50
N ARG A 92 -1.38 -13.48 13.29
CA ARG A 92 -0.26 -13.30 12.35
C ARG A 92 -0.02 -11.84 12.02
N ARG A 93 -1.09 -11.03 11.88
CA ARG A 93 -0.95 -9.59 11.69
C ARG A 93 -0.21 -8.91 12.84
N GLN A 94 -0.47 -9.32 14.09
CA GLN A 94 0.20 -8.72 15.26
C GLN A 94 1.71 -9.00 15.31
N ILE A 95 2.14 -10.17 14.81
CA ILE A 95 3.54 -10.57 14.80
C ILE A 95 4.23 -10.31 13.45
N ALA A 96 3.47 -9.89 12.43
CA ALA A 96 4.02 -9.53 11.14
C ALA A 96 4.94 -8.32 11.30
N THR A 97 6.19 -8.47 10.87
CA THR A 97 7.14 -7.36 10.81
C THR A 97 6.60 -6.33 9.82
N PRO A 98 6.56 -5.04 10.18
CA PRO A 98 6.24 -3.99 9.23
C PRO A 98 7.17 -4.10 8.02
N GLU A 99 6.64 -3.98 6.82
CA GLU A 99 7.45 -3.89 5.62
C GLU A 99 8.34 -2.65 5.73
N LEU A 100 9.65 -2.87 5.88
CA LEU A 100 10.62 -1.79 6.00
C LEU A 100 10.85 -1.21 4.60
N HIS A 101 10.06 -0.20 4.26
CA HIS A 101 10.30 0.59 3.07
C HIS A 101 11.65 1.31 3.18
N PRO A 102 12.52 1.21 2.15
CA PRO A 102 13.83 1.84 2.19
C PRO A 102 13.72 3.37 2.35
N GLU A 103 14.67 3.94 3.08
CA GLU A 103 14.73 5.38 3.28
C GLU A 103 15.41 6.06 2.10
N MET A 104 14.82 7.17 1.61
CA MET A 104 15.23 7.91 0.41
C MET A 104 15.53 9.38 0.73
N SER A 105 16.15 9.66 1.89
CA SER A 105 16.38 11.04 2.35
C SER A 105 17.60 11.73 1.71
N THR A 106 18.44 11.01 0.98
CA THR A 106 19.66 11.56 0.35
C THR A 106 19.84 11.01 -1.06
N ALA A 107 20.60 11.77 -1.90
CA ALA A 107 20.96 11.34 -3.25
C ALA A 107 21.69 9.99 -3.25
N THR A 108 22.61 9.78 -2.31
CA THR A 108 23.32 8.49 -2.16
C THR A 108 22.36 7.32 -1.91
N ARG A 109 21.31 7.50 -1.11
CA ARG A 109 20.32 6.44 -0.85
C ARG A 109 19.48 6.15 -2.07
N ILE A 110 19.07 7.19 -2.80
CA ILE A 110 18.36 7.06 -4.09
C ILE A 110 19.25 6.31 -5.09
N TYR A 111 20.51 6.73 -5.24
CA TYR A 111 21.49 6.07 -6.09
C TYR A 111 21.65 4.59 -5.77
N ASN A 112 21.94 4.25 -4.51
CA ASN A 112 22.15 2.87 -4.08
C ASN A 112 20.90 2.00 -4.29
N HIS A 113 19.70 2.56 -4.17
CA HIS A 113 18.44 1.86 -4.44
C HIS A 113 18.24 1.61 -5.94
N MET A 114 18.61 2.58 -6.77
CA MET A 114 18.35 2.53 -8.21
C MET A 114 19.47 1.87 -9.00
N LEU A 115 20.72 1.93 -8.53
CA LEU A 115 21.88 1.36 -9.21
C LEU A 115 21.68 -0.09 -9.67
N PRO A 116 21.21 -1.04 -8.83
CA PRO A 116 21.02 -2.43 -9.27
C PRO A 116 19.97 -2.59 -10.38
N LYS A 117 19.12 -1.58 -10.59
CA LYS A 117 18.06 -1.59 -11.61
C LYS A 117 18.51 -0.94 -12.91
N MET A 118 19.56 -0.10 -12.86
CA MET A 118 19.92 0.81 -13.96
C MET A 118 21.34 0.62 -14.50
N GLN A 119 22.28 0.04 -13.74
CA GLN A 119 23.71 0.01 -14.11
C GLN A 119 24.02 -0.68 -15.44
N ASP A 120 23.29 -1.75 -15.78
CA ASP A 120 23.57 -2.57 -16.96
C ASP A 120 22.61 -2.29 -18.14
N LEU A 121 21.83 -1.21 -18.06
CA LEU A 121 20.89 -0.88 -19.12
C LEU A 121 21.61 -0.26 -20.32
N ALA A 122 21.31 -0.80 -21.51
CA ALA A 122 21.83 -0.29 -22.78
C ALA A 122 21.10 0.97 -23.27
N THR A 123 19.94 1.30 -22.69
CA THR A 123 19.11 2.46 -23.03
C THR A 123 18.81 3.29 -21.79
N GLU A 124 18.53 4.57 -22.00
CA GLU A 124 18.08 5.43 -20.91
C GLU A 124 16.69 5.04 -20.44
N GLU A 125 16.51 4.93 -19.13
CA GLU A 125 15.22 4.79 -18.47
C GLU A 125 15.01 5.92 -17.48
N PHE A 126 13.80 6.47 -17.46
CA PHE A 126 13.41 7.50 -16.51
C PHE A 126 12.43 6.94 -15.47
N HIS A 127 12.77 7.10 -14.21
CA HIS A 127 12.01 6.57 -13.07
C HIS A 127 11.59 7.67 -12.12
N ILE A 128 10.44 7.47 -11.47
CA ILE A 128 10.03 8.24 -10.30
C ILE A 128 10.16 7.40 -9.04
N LEU A 129 10.47 8.07 -7.94
CA LEU A 129 10.41 7.53 -6.59
C LEU A 129 9.37 8.31 -5.82
N LEU A 130 8.31 7.63 -5.44
CA LEU A 130 7.21 8.15 -4.63
C LEU A 130 7.52 7.87 -3.16
N ILE A 131 7.52 8.91 -2.35
CA ILE A 131 8.09 8.87 -1.00
C ILE A 131 7.07 9.52 -0.04
N ASN A 132 6.96 8.98 1.17
CA ASN A 132 6.11 9.55 2.21
C ASN A 132 6.84 10.65 3.00
N GLN A 133 6.12 11.35 3.88
CA GLN A 133 6.67 12.44 4.71
C GLN A 133 7.81 12.02 5.65
N ASN A 134 8.00 10.72 5.89
CA ASN A 134 9.09 10.16 6.71
C ASN A 134 10.27 9.69 5.84
N PHE A 135 10.35 10.15 4.60
CA PHE A 135 11.38 9.75 3.62
C PHE A 135 11.42 8.25 3.33
N ARG A 136 10.29 7.53 3.50
CA ARG A 136 10.20 6.10 3.16
C ARG A 136 9.62 5.94 1.75
N LEU A 137 10.27 5.08 0.96
CA LEU A 137 9.82 4.78 -0.39
C LEU A 137 8.44 4.12 -0.35
N ILE A 138 7.46 4.70 -1.04
CA ILE A 138 6.15 4.08 -1.27
C ILE A 138 6.23 3.17 -2.49
N LYS A 139 6.77 3.71 -3.60
CA LYS A 139 6.83 3.04 -4.90
C LYS A 139 7.97 3.62 -5.73
N SER A 140 8.67 2.79 -6.50
CA SER A 140 9.50 3.23 -7.63
C SER A 140 8.89 2.72 -8.93
N GLU A 141 8.78 3.59 -9.94
CA GLU A 141 8.12 3.25 -11.19
C GLU A 141 8.86 3.83 -12.38
N ARG A 142 8.99 3.03 -13.44
CA ARG A 142 9.54 3.48 -14.70
C ARG A 142 8.46 4.26 -15.47
N ILE A 143 8.77 5.50 -15.79
CA ILE A 143 7.87 6.38 -16.54
C ILE A 143 8.09 6.25 -18.04
N SER A 144 9.36 6.14 -18.44
CA SER A 144 9.69 5.96 -19.85
C SER A 144 10.98 5.17 -20.03
N GLN A 145 11.10 4.58 -21.19
CA GLN A 145 12.30 3.93 -21.69
C GLN A 145 12.54 4.50 -23.09
N GLY A 146 13.67 5.14 -23.28
CA GLY A 146 14.00 5.81 -24.54
C GLY A 146 14.83 4.98 -25.48
N GLY A 147 15.07 5.54 -26.67
CA GLY A 147 16.13 5.13 -27.57
C GLY A 147 17.50 5.56 -27.05
N ILE A 148 18.52 5.46 -27.91
CA ILE A 148 19.92 5.72 -27.54
C ILE A 148 20.17 7.21 -27.22
N THR A 149 19.25 8.14 -27.54
CA THR A 149 19.52 9.58 -27.53
C THR A 149 18.51 10.45 -26.76
N GLU A 150 17.32 9.99 -26.44
CA GLU A 150 16.32 10.82 -25.73
C GLU A 150 15.28 9.99 -24.95
N VAL A 151 14.96 10.43 -23.73
CA VAL A 151 13.86 9.92 -22.91
C VAL A 151 12.78 10.99 -22.79
N SER A 152 11.62 10.75 -23.39
CA SER A 152 10.44 11.58 -23.19
C SER A 152 9.69 11.11 -21.96
N ALA A 153 9.75 11.88 -20.88
CA ALA A 153 9.03 11.57 -19.64
C ALA A 153 7.80 12.50 -19.48
N ASP A 154 6.60 11.91 -19.46
CA ASP A 154 5.35 12.68 -19.33
C ASP A 154 5.08 13.04 -17.86
N ILE A 155 5.19 14.33 -17.54
CA ILE A 155 4.96 14.88 -16.19
C ILE A 155 3.54 14.60 -15.69
N ARG A 156 2.55 14.52 -16.56
CA ARG A 156 1.16 14.21 -16.15
C ARG A 156 1.05 12.80 -15.57
N ILE A 157 1.81 11.86 -16.11
CA ILE A 157 1.88 10.48 -15.59
C ILE A 157 2.55 10.51 -14.22
N MET A 158 3.66 11.21 -14.05
CA MET A 158 4.38 11.32 -12.77
C MET A 158 3.48 11.88 -11.68
N ILE A 159 2.80 12.99 -11.95
CA ILE A 159 1.89 13.63 -10.99
C ILE A 159 0.69 12.73 -10.67
N ARG A 160 0.09 12.10 -11.69
CA ARG A 160 -1.00 11.14 -11.48
C ARG A 160 -0.58 10.02 -10.53
N GLU A 161 0.57 9.40 -10.77
CA GLU A 161 1.09 8.33 -9.89
C GLU A 161 1.35 8.84 -8.47
N ALA A 162 1.90 10.03 -8.32
CA ALA A 162 2.13 10.62 -7.00
C ALA A 162 0.82 10.82 -6.22
N VAL A 163 -0.23 11.34 -6.88
CA VAL A 163 -1.54 11.55 -6.25
C VAL A 163 -2.22 10.23 -5.91
N LEU A 164 -2.23 9.25 -6.82
CA LEU A 164 -2.86 7.95 -6.59
C LEU A 164 -2.20 7.17 -5.44
N ASN A 165 -0.90 7.37 -5.22
CA ASN A 165 -0.17 6.71 -4.15
C ASN A 165 -0.03 7.57 -2.88
N ASN A 166 -0.72 8.72 -2.80
CA ASN A 166 -0.64 9.67 -1.67
C ASN A 166 0.80 10.06 -1.31
N ALA A 167 1.67 10.20 -2.32
CA ALA A 167 3.04 10.61 -2.11
C ALA A 167 3.10 12.09 -1.72
N THR A 168 3.88 12.41 -0.71
CA THR A 168 4.12 13.79 -0.25
C THR A 168 5.47 14.32 -0.73
N ILE A 169 6.36 13.41 -1.15
CA ILE A 169 7.69 13.72 -1.66
C ILE A 169 7.88 12.90 -2.95
N MET A 170 8.53 13.50 -3.94
CA MET A 170 8.93 12.83 -5.18
C MET A 170 10.39 13.11 -5.48
N ALA A 171 11.13 12.07 -5.85
CA ALA A 171 12.41 12.17 -6.53
C ALA A 171 12.29 11.55 -7.91
N VAL A 172 13.15 11.94 -8.80
CA VAL A 172 13.27 11.32 -10.13
C VAL A 172 14.70 10.86 -10.38
N CYS A 173 14.86 9.84 -11.19
CA CYS A 173 16.18 9.42 -11.62
C CYS A 173 16.16 8.83 -13.03
N HIS A 174 17.27 8.94 -13.72
CA HIS A 174 17.52 8.27 -14.99
C HIS A 174 18.98 7.82 -15.06
N ASN A 175 19.25 6.84 -15.91
CA ASN A 175 20.61 6.37 -16.16
C ASN A 175 21.19 6.99 -17.42
N HIS A 176 22.51 7.16 -17.44
CA HIS A 176 23.28 7.45 -18.63
C HIS A 176 24.10 6.23 -19.02
N PRO A 177 23.72 5.45 -20.04
CA PRO A 177 24.52 4.30 -20.53
C PRO A 177 25.93 4.68 -20.99
N SER A 178 26.12 5.94 -21.38
CA SER A 178 27.43 6.48 -21.76
C SER A 178 28.42 6.60 -20.58
N GLY A 179 27.97 6.46 -19.33
CA GLY A 179 28.75 6.70 -18.12
C GLY A 179 28.99 8.19 -17.79
N SER A 180 28.44 9.12 -18.58
CA SER A 180 28.60 10.55 -18.31
C SER A 180 27.70 10.97 -17.14
N ILE A 181 28.29 11.57 -16.10
CA ILE A 181 27.52 12.16 -14.97
C ILE A 181 27.04 13.58 -15.27
N ARG A 182 27.36 14.16 -16.43
CA ARG A 182 26.94 15.53 -16.75
C ARG A 182 25.51 15.55 -17.29
N PRO A 183 24.61 16.35 -16.70
CA PRO A 183 23.27 16.50 -17.22
C PRO A 183 23.29 17.20 -18.60
N SER A 184 22.34 16.80 -19.44
CA SER A 184 22.06 17.49 -20.71
C SER A 184 21.17 18.73 -20.46
N ARG A 185 20.98 19.57 -21.48
CA ARG A 185 20.05 20.69 -21.45
C ARG A 185 18.57 20.20 -21.33
N ILE A 186 18.30 19.01 -21.87
CA ILE A 186 16.97 18.37 -21.79
C ILE A 186 16.69 17.98 -20.35
N ASP A 187 17.68 17.37 -19.66
CA ASP A 187 17.56 17.01 -18.24
C ASP A 187 17.32 18.24 -17.36
N ASP A 188 18.06 19.34 -17.62
CA ASP A 188 17.86 20.60 -16.89
C ASP A 188 16.42 21.12 -17.09
N THR A 189 15.92 21.13 -18.33
CA THR A 189 14.55 21.59 -18.65
C THR A 189 13.48 20.71 -18.01
N LEU A 190 13.64 19.39 -18.11
CA LEU A 190 12.72 18.41 -17.51
C LEU A 190 12.70 18.55 -15.99
N THR A 191 13.86 18.66 -15.34
CA THR A 191 14.01 18.84 -13.90
C THR A 191 13.22 20.06 -13.41
N GLN A 192 13.38 21.23 -14.06
CA GLN A 192 12.67 22.45 -13.72
C GLN A 192 11.15 22.31 -13.94
N SER A 193 10.74 21.59 -14.97
CA SER A 193 9.34 21.37 -15.28
C SER A 193 8.68 20.44 -14.25
N VAL A 194 9.34 19.37 -13.85
CA VAL A 194 8.89 18.45 -12.79
C VAL A 194 8.81 19.18 -11.45
N LYS A 195 9.83 19.95 -11.08
CA LYS A 195 9.85 20.77 -9.86
C LYS A 195 8.64 21.69 -9.79
N LYS A 196 8.37 22.45 -10.84
CA LYS A 196 7.20 23.35 -10.93
C LYS A 196 5.86 22.61 -10.78
N ALA A 197 5.74 21.42 -11.42
CA ALA A 197 4.54 20.61 -11.31
C ALA A 197 4.33 20.10 -9.87
N CYS A 198 5.38 19.66 -9.22
CA CYS A 198 5.37 19.25 -7.81
C CYS A 198 4.96 20.40 -6.88
N GLU A 199 5.50 21.61 -7.09
CA GLU A 199 5.16 22.81 -6.31
C GLU A 199 3.66 23.13 -6.41
N VAL A 200 3.09 23.12 -7.61
CA VAL A 200 1.64 23.35 -7.83
C VAL A 200 0.80 22.34 -7.09
N MET A 201 1.23 21.06 -7.05
CA MET A 201 0.53 19.96 -6.40
C MET A 201 0.87 19.83 -4.91
N ARG A 202 1.71 20.72 -4.36
CA ARG A 202 2.21 20.65 -2.96
C ARG A 202 2.91 19.33 -2.63
N ILE A 203 3.62 18.77 -3.61
CA ILE A 203 4.50 17.64 -3.46
C ILE A 203 5.92 18.18 -3.32
N HIS A 204 6.66 17.76 -2.32
CA HIS A 204 8.06 18.18 -2.19
C HIS A 204 8.91 17.47 -3.25
N PHE A 205 9.54 18.23 -4.15
CA PHE A 205 10.48 17.69 -5.12
C PHE A 205 11.86 17.56 -4.45
N LEU A 206 12.26 16.32 -4.15
CA LEU A 206 13.44 16.03 -3.34
C LEU A 206 14.74 16.13 -4.16
N ASP A 207 14.79 15.45 -5.29
CA ASP A 207 16.01 15.42 -6.12
C ASP A 207 15.74 14.88 -7.52
N HIS A 208 16.66 15.17 -8.42
CA HIS A 208 16.87 14.46 -9.68
C HIS A 208 18.26 13.85 -9.68
N VAL A 209 18.36 12.52 -9.71
CA VAL A 209 19.62 11.79 -9.64
C VAL A 209 19.90 11.12 -10.99
N ILE A 210 21.06 11.43 -11.58
CA ILE A 210 21.56 10.73 -12.76
C ILE A 210 22.42 9.57 -12.28
N VAL A 211 22.07 8.36 -12.69
CA VAL A 211 22.73 7.11 -12.27
C VAL A 211 23.68 6.64 -13.36
N THR A 212 24.94 6.39 -12.99
CA THR A 212 25.93 5.74 -13.85
C THR A 212 26.60 4.60 -13.11
N ASP A 213 27.34 3.76 -13.80
CA ASP A 213 28.14 2.72 -13.17
C ASP A 213 29.30 3.36 -12.36
N GLY A 214 29.17 3.23 -11.01
CA GLY A 214 30.16 3.71 -10.06
C GLY A 214 30.10 5.19 -9.65
N ALA A 215 29.18 6.00 -10.24
CA ALA A 215 28.99 7.41 -9.86
C ALA A 215 27.57 7.90 -10.09
N TYR A 216 27.22 9.03 -9.49
CA TYR A 216 25.95 9.72 -9.73
C TYR A 216 26.12 11.24 -9.78
N TYR A 217 25.12 11.92 -10.31
CA TYR A 217 24.96 13.36 -10.23
C TYR A 217 23.63 13.66 -9.54
N SER A 218 23.61 14.60 -8.61
CA SER A 218 22.41 15.05 -7.89
C SER A 218 22.18 16.53 -8.16
N TYR A 219 21.01 16.89 -8.64
CA TYR A 219 20.62 18.28 -8.85
C TYR A 219 20.52 19.06 -7.53
N HIS A 220 20.11 18.36 -6.44
CA HIS A 220 20.03 18.98 -5.13
C HIS A 220 21.42 19.27 -4.54
N GLU A 221 22.36 18.31 -4.59
CA GLU A 221 23.71 18.48 -4.05
C GLU A 221 24.49 19.56 -4.82
N GLU A 222 24.21 19.71 -6.13
CA GLU A 222 24.81 20.74 -6.97
C GLU A 222 24.08 22.11 -6.89
N GLY A 223 23.05 22.24 -6.04
CA GLY A 223 22.33 23.50 -5.81
C GLY A 223 21.51 23.99 -7.01
N LYS A 224 21.08 23.08 -7.89
CA LYS A 224 20.27 23.42 -9.08
C LYS A 224 18.76 23.33 -8.87
N ILE A 225 18.34 22.81 -7.72
CA ILE A 225 16.92 22.74 -7.33
C ILE A 225 16.70 23.15 -5.89
#